data_f66ebe9adb4da53d4b6fa15bc04dc0f2
#
_entry.id   f66ebe9adb4da53d4b6fa15bc04dc0f2
#
_cell.length_a   1.000
_cell.length_b   1.000
_cell.length_c   1.000
_cell.angle_alpha   90.00
_cell.angle_beta   90.00
_cell.angle_gamma   90.00
#
_symmetry.space_group_name_H-M   'P 1'
#
loop_
_entity.id
_entity.type
_entity.pdbx_description
1 polymer ?
#
loop_
_entity_poly.entity_id
_entity_poly.type
_entity_poly.pdbx_seq_one_letter_code
_entity_poly.pdbx_strand_id
1 'polypeptide(L)'
;ESVDVVPTAALRAHLEAGTPKVVCSWVNCGRVTPMSNTAISVTDLSKKYGDQIAVSHATFEVPLGTICGFVGPNGSGKTTTMRMLLGLITPTGGTGEILGESIKHPEKYLPRVGAMIEGPAFYPALSGKENLNVLATLGGFSTDRVQGLLEQVGLGDRGKSKFKTYS
;
A
#
# COMPACT_ATOMS: atom_id res chain seq x y z
N GLU A 1 16.79 -0.97 -12.91
CA GLU A 1 17.28 -0.92 -11.51
C GLU A 1 16.52 -1.95 -10.69
N SER A 2 17.24 -2.84 -10.01
CA SER A 2 16.66 -3.88 -9.17
C SER A 2 16.15 -3.30 -7.84
N VAL A 3 15.06 -3.85 -7.31
CA VAL A 3 14.62 -3.57 -5.94
C VAL A 3 15.37 -4.52 -5.01
N ASP A 4 16.17 -3.96 -4.10
CA ASP A 4 16.86 -4.75 -3.11
C ASP A 4 16.05 -4.79 -1.80
N VAL A 5 15.88 -5.98 -1.24
CA VAL A 5 15.29 -6.15 0.10
C VAL A 5 16.40 -6.07 1.12
N VAL A 6 16.34 -5.06 1.98
CA VAL A 6 17.39 -4.83 2.99
C VAL A 6 16.78 -4.86 4.40
N PRO A 7 17.35 -5.62 5.34
CA PRO A 7 16.96 -5.54 6.74
C PRO A 7 17.09 -4.11 7.27
N THR A 8 16.21 -3.71 8.16
CA THR A 8 16.14 -2.33 8.72
C THR A 8 17.48 -1.82 9.24
N ALA A 9 18.30 -2.70 9.81
CA ALA A 9 19.64 -2.36 10.31
C ALA A 9 20.63 -1.96 9.20
N ALA A 10 20.46 -2.44 7.98
CA ALA A 10 21.33 -2.14 6.85
C ALA A 10 20.81 -0.98 5.96
N LEU A 11 19.61 -0.48 6.22
CA LEU A 11 18.96 0.59 5.44
C LEU A 11 19.82 1.86 5.39
N ARG A 12 20.47 2.22 6.49
CA ARG A 12 21.28 3.43 6.59
C ARG A 12 22.51 3.37 5.67
N ALA A 13 23.21 2.25 5.63
CA ALA A 13 24.37 2.04 4.75
C ALA A 13 23.97 2.06 3.26
N HIS A 14 22.77 1.57 2.93
CA HIS A 14 22.25 1.53 1.56
C HIS A 14 21.87 2.92 1.03
N LEU A 15 21.31 3.76 1.90
CA LEU A 15 20.96 5.15 1.57
C LEU A 15 22.22 6.03 1.36
N GLU A 16 23.31 5.73 2.07
CA GLU A 16 24.59 6.43 1.97
C GLU A 16 25.39 6.07 0.70
N ALA A 17 25.11 4.92 0.09
CA ALA A 17 25.81 4.43 -1.11
C ALA A 17 25.40 5.13 -2.43
N GLY A 18 24.46 6.08 -2.40
CA GLY A 18 24.12 6.95 -3.55
C GLY A 18 23.51 6.28 -4.77
N THR A 19 23.12 5.01 -4.68
CA THR A 19 22.45 4.31 -5.80
C THR A 19 20.95 4.56 -5.77
N PRO A 20 20.31 4.98 -6.88
CA PRO A 20 18.86 5.25 -6.93
C PRO A 20 18.07 3.93 -7.01
N LYS A 21 18.08 3.16 -5.94
CA LYS A 21 17.32 1.90 -5.85
C LYS A 21 16.15 2.06 -4.90
N VAL A 22 15.04 1.40 -5.24
CA VAL A 22 13.94 1.22 -4.30
C VAL A 22 14.38 0.16 -3.29
N VAL A 23 14.33 0.49 -2.01
CA VAL A 23 14.64 -0.43 -0.93
C VAL A 23 13.36 -0.77 -0.20
N CYS A 24 13.03 -2.04 -0.10
CA CYS A 24 11.98 -2.54 0.78
C CYS A 24 12.63 -2.93 2.11
N SER A 25 12.26 -2.26 3.20
CA SER A 25 12.70 -2.59 4.56
C SER A 25 11.49 -2.98 5.39
N TRP A 26 11.59 -4.07 6.16
CA TRP A 26 10.52 -4.51 7.03
C TRP A 26 10.99 -4.61 8.48
N VAL A 27 10.10 -4.32 9.42
CA VAL A 27 10.29 -4.49 10.86
C VAL A 27 9.39 -5.63 11.33
N ASN A 28 9.98 -6.65 11.92
CA ASN A 28 9.23 -7.75 12.49
C ASN A 28 8.61 -7.30 13.82
N CYS A 29 7.30 -7.14 13.85
CA CYS A 29 6.55 -6.70 15.04
C CYS A 29 5.89 -7.90 15.74
N GLY A 30 6.69 -8.92 16.14
CA GLY A 30 6.19 -10.04 16.92
C GLY A 30 6.39 -11.41 16.29
N ARG A 31 6.46 -12.41 17.15
CA ARG A 31 6.74 -13.81 16.83
C ARG A 31 5.75 -14.40 15.83
N VAL A 32 6.20 -14.81 14.65
CA VAL A 32 5.44 -15.66 13.74
C VAL A 32 6.28 -16.90 13.40
N THR A 33 5.72 -18.06 13.66
CA THR A 33 6.28 -19.37 13.29
C THR A 33 6.24 -19.57 11.77
N PRO A 34 7.20 -20.28 11.17
CA PRO A 34 7.35 -20.36 9.72
C PRO A 34 6.38 -21.38 9.11
N MET A 35 5.30 -20.89 8.54
CA MET A 35 4.57 -21.55 7.46
C MET A 35 4.19 -20.45 6.48
N SER A 36 4.41 -20.63 5.17
CA SER A 36 4.15 -19.73 4.03
C SER A 36 3.31 -18.46 4.37
N ASN A 37 3.90 -17.52 5.07
CA ASN A 37 3.17 -16.45 5.76
C ASN A 37 3.48 -15.11 5.10
N THR A 38 3.43 -15.08 3.76
CA THR A 38 3.76 -13.91 2.94
C THR A 38 2.47 -13.16 2.61
N ALA A 39 2.43 -11.88 2.97
CA ALA A 39 1.33 -10.99 2.62
C ALA A 39 1.43 -10.53 1.16
N ILE A 40 2.65 -10.23 0.72
CA ILE A 40 2.93 -9.79 -0.66
C ILE A 40 4.18 -10.52 -1.13
N SER A 41 4.10 -11.16 -2.29
CA SER A 41 5.25 -11.71 -3.02
C SER A 41 5.28 -11.14 -4.42
N VAL A 42 6.44 -10.65 -4.86
CA VAL A 42 6.64 -10.03 -6.16
C VAL A 42 7.89 -10.59 -6.79
N THR A 43 7.79 -11.03 -8.03
CA THR A 43 8.90 -11.58 -8.80
C THR A 43 8.99 -10.89 -10.15
N ASP A 44 10.12 -10.24 -10.37
CA ASP A 44 10.51 -9.64 -11.68
C ASP A 44 9.51 -8.61 -12.21
N LEU A 45 8.75 -7.98 -11.30
CA LEU A 45 7.68 -7.06 -11.66
C LEU A 45 8.21 -5.84 -12.39
N SER A 46 7.66 -5.56 -13.55
CA SER A 46 8.13 -4.49 -14.43
C SER A 46 6.98 -3.67 -14.98
N LYS A 47 7.22 -2.36 -15.16
CA LYS A 47 6.29 -1.46 -15.84
C LYS A 47 7.01 -0.51 -16.77
N LYS A 48 6.55 -0.52 -18.02
CA LYS A 48 7.04 0.36 -19.07
C LYS A 48 5.88 1.18 -19.64
N TYR A 49 6.10 2.46 -19.89
CA TYR A 49 5.18 3.38 -20.57
C TYR A 49 5.87 3.89 -21.83
N GLY A 50 5.50 3.35 -23.00
CA GLY A 50 6.25 3.58 -24.23
C GLY A 50 7.71 3.17 -24.03
N ASP A 51 8.64 4.10 -24.20
CA ASP A 51 10.09 3.85 -24.01
C ASP A 51 10.57 4.09 -22.56
N GLN A 52 9.73 4.69 -21.72
CA GLN A 52 10.10 4.99 -20.33
C GLN A 52 9.87 3.78 -19.43
N ILE A 53 10.92 3.33 -18.76
CA ILE A 53 10.85 2.29 -17.74
C ILE A 53 10.53 2.96 -16.39
N ALA A 54 9.36 2.64 -15.83
CA ALA A 54 8.92 3.16 -14.54
C ALA A 54 9.27 2.22 -13.38
N VAL A 55 9.25 0.90 -13.63
CA VAL A 55 9.68 -0.15 -12.69
C VAL A 55 10.41 -1.22 -13.49
N SER A 56 11.58 -1.63 -13.03
CA SER A 56 12.41 -2.65 -13.67
C SER A 56 12.71 -3.78 -12.71
N HIS A 57 12.25 -4.99 -13.04
CA HIS A 57 12.59 -6.25 -12.38
C HIS A 57 12.49 -6.22 -10.85
N ALA A 58 11.43 -5.61 -10.30
CA ALA A 58 11.22 -5.56 -8.86
C ALA A 58 10.91 -6.95 -8.31
N THR A 59 11.71 -7.40 -7.33
CA THR A 59 11.52 -8.68 -6.64
C THR A 59 11.64 -8.44 -5.15
N PHE A 60 10.58 -8.74 -4.40
CA PHE A 60 10.55 -8.61 -2.94
C PHE A 60 9.40 -9.40 -2.33
N GLU A 61 9.50 -9.64 -1.02
CA GLU A 61 8.46 -10.26 -0.22
C GLU A 61 8.18 -9.42 1.03
N VAL A 62 6.91 -9.40 1.45
CA VAL A 62 6.46 -8.80 2.70
C VAL A 62 5.77 -9.87 3.52
N PRO A 63 6.31 -10.27 4.67
CA PRO A 63 5.67 -11.24 5.55
C PRO A 63 4.37 -10.70 6.16
N LEU A 64 3.43 -11.59 6.48
CA LEU A 64 2.23 -11.24 7.27
C LEU A 64 2.62 -10.72 8.66
N GLY A 65 1.81 -9.81 9.21
CA GLY A 65 2.01 -9.26 10.55
C GLY A 65 3.23 -8.34 10.68
N THR A 66 3.80 -7.85 9.57
CA THR A 66 4.94 -6.94 9.56
C THR A 66 4.55 -5.55 9.08
N ILE A 67 5.35 -4.56 9.46
CA ILE A 67 5.33 -3.22 8.87
C ILE A 67 6.51 -3.14 7.89
N CYS A 68 6.21 -2.90 6.62
CA CYS A 68 7.21 -2.76 5.57
C CYS A 68 7.33 -1.30 5.12
N GLY A 69 8.54 -0.75 5.14
CA GLY A 69 8.87 0.53 4.54
C GLY A 69 9.31 0.37 3.09
N PHE A 70 8.58 0.96 2.15
CA PHE A 70 8.93 0.99 0.73
C PHE A 70 9.53 2.35 0.40
N VAL A 71 10.86 2.46 0.46
CA VAL A 71 11.60 3.72 0.42
C VAL A 71 12.44 3.85 -0.85
N GLY A 72 12.68 5.08 -1.28
CA GLY A 72 13.47 5.39 -2.45
C GLY A 72 13.26 6.85 -2.90
N PRO A 73 14.09 7.39 -3.80
CA PRO A 73 13.95 8.74 -4.30
C PRO A 73 12.67 8.95 -5.11
N ASN A 74 12.32 10.22 -5.38
CA ASN A 74 11.20 10.52 -6.27
C ASN A 74 11.51 9.98 -7.68
N GLY A 75 10.49 9.38 -8.32
CA GLY A 75 10.65 8.74 -9.63
C GLY A 75 11.18 7.30 -9.59
N SER A 76 11.52 6.71 -8.43
CA SER A 76 12.01 5.33 -8.33
C SER A 76 10.95 4.23 -8.51
N GLY A 77 9.72 4.58 -8.91
CA GLY A 77 8.67 3.60 -9.20
C GLY A 77 7.81 3.16 -8.02
N LYS A 78 7.97 3.75 -6.81
CA LYS A 78 7.19 3.36 -5.62
C LYS A 78 5.68 3.39 -5.84
N THR A 79 5.15 4.54 -6.25
CA THR A 79 3.71 4.72 -6.51
C THR A 79 3.24 3.81 -7.66
N THR A 80 4.07 3.63 -8.68
CA THR A 80 3.77 2.73 -9.81
C THR A 80 3.67 1.27 -9.34
N THR A 81 4.60 0.83 -8.49
CA THR A 81 4.57 -0.51 -7.90
C THR A 81 3.30 -0.71 -7.06
N MET A 82 2.96 0.25 -6.18
CA MET A 82 1.73 0.17 -5.39
C MET A 82 0.48 0.11 -6.27
N ARG A 83 0.42 0.91 -7.35
CA ARG A 83 -0.70 0.88 -8.30
C ARG A 83 -0.82 -0.46 -9.02
N MET A 84 0.31 -1.11 -9.37
CA MET A 84 0.29 -2.46 -9.94
C MET A 84 -0.25 -3.48 -8.94
N LEU A 85 0.21 -3.44 -7.69
CA LEU A 85 -0.25 -4.32 -6.62
C LEU A 85 -1.74 -4.15 -6.31
N LEU A 86 -2.30 -2.97 -6.49
CA LEU A 86 -3.72 -2.68 -6.29
C LEU A 86 -4.57 -2.89 -7.55
N GLY A 87 -4.00 -3.43 -8.62
CA GLY A 87 -4.73 -3.66 -9.87
C GLY A 87 -5.15 -2.39 -10.62
N LEU A 88 -4.66 -1.22 -10.22
CA LEU A 88 -4.99 0.07 -10.88
C LEU A 88 -4.27 0.24 -12.21
N ILE A 89 -3.15 -0.42 -12.40
CA ILE A 89 -2.41 -0.49 -13.66
C ILE A 89 -1.88 -1.90 -13.88
N THR A 90 -1.85 -2.36 -15.13
CA THR A 90 -1.34 -3.68 -15.50
C THR A 90 0.18 -3.64 -15.62
N PRO A 91 0.92 -4.58 -15.00
CA PRO A 91 2.34 -4.77 -15.24
C PRO A 91 2.64 -5.07 -16.72
N THR A 92 3.83 -4.72 -17.20
CA THR A 92 4.33 -5.14 -18.51
C THR A 92 5.12 -6.45 -18.46
N GLY A 93 5.55 -6.87 -17.26
CA GLY A 93 6.27 -8.13 -17.03
C GLY A 93 6.28 -8.49 -15.55
N GLY A 94 6.69 -9.72 -15.29
CA GLY A 94 6.77 -10.27 -13.94
C GLY A 94 5.44 -10.77 -13.38
N THR A 95 5.46 -11.18 -12.13
CA THR A 95 4.31 -11.72 -11.40
C THR A 95 4.26 -11.16 -9.98
N GLY A 96 3.12 -11.28 -9.33
CA GLY A 96 2.99 -10.97 -7.91
C GLY A 96 1.76 -11.64 -7.34
N GLU A 97 1.78 -11.80 -6.02
CA GLU A 97 0.68 -12.35 -5.24
C GLU A 97 0.45 -11.48 -4.02
N ILE A 98 -0.82 -11.32 -3.65
CA ILE A 98 -1.25 -10.67 -2.42
C ILE A 98 -2.18 -11.61 -1.68
N LEU A 99 -1.82 -11.96 -0.45
CA LEU A 99 -2.56 -12.92 0.39
C LEU A 99 -2.82 -14.25 -0.32
N GLY A 100 -1.83 -14.72 -1.12
CA GLY A 100 -1.90 -15.95 -1.91
C GLY A 100 -2.68 -15.84 -3.22
N GLU A 101 -3.19 -14.66 -3.58
CA GLU A 101 -3.93 -14.43 -4.82
C GLU A 101 -3.09 -13.63 -5.82
N SER A 102 -3.12 -14.03 -7.09
CA SER A 102 -2.38 -13.34 -8.15
C SER A 102 -2.86 -11.90 -8.36
N ILE A 103 -1.92 -10.97 -8.54
CA ILE A 103 -2.23 -9.57 -8.87
C ILE A 103 -3.01 -9.39 -10.18
N LYS A 104 -3.11 -10.44 -11.01
CA LYS A 104 -3.95 -10.44 -12.21
C LYS A 104 -5.44 -10.58 -11.89
N HIS A 105 -5.78 -10.95 -10.66
CA HIS A 105 -7.13 -11.15 -10.16
C HIS A 105 -7.42 -10.27 -8.94
N PRO A 106 -7.40 -8.94 -9.08
CA PRO A 106 -7.56 -8.02 -7.95
C PRO A 106 -8.89 -8.19 -7.22
N GLU A 107 -9.93 -8.63 -7.89
CA GLU A 107 -11.25 -8.92 -7.33
C GLU A 107 -11.22 -9.97 -6.20
N LYS A 108 -10.18 -10.83 -6.15
CA LYS A 108 -10.06 -11.89 -5.14
C LYS A 108 -9.42 -11.41 -3.85
N TYR A 109 -8.50 -10.45 -3.91
CA TYR A 109 -7.77 -9.98 -2.71
C TYR A 109 -8.18 -8.58 -2.24
N LEU A 110 -8.61 -7.69 -3.13
CA LEU A 110 -8.97 -6.31 -2.75
C LEU A 110 -10.04 -6.22 -1.66
N PRO A 111 -11.05 -7.11 -1.56
CA PRO A 111 -11.98 -7.08 -0.43
C PRO A 111 -11.33 -7.26 0.95
N ARG A 112 -10.09 -7.78 1.00
CA ARG A 112 -9.30 -8.00 2.22
C ARG A 112 -8.18 -6.98 2.40
N VAL A 113 -8.06 -6.00 1.49
CA VAL A 113 -6.96 -5.03 1.47
C VAL A 113 -7.50 -3.63 1.61
N GLY A 114 -7.06 -2.92 2.63
CA GLY A 114 -7.24 -1.47 2.71
C GLY A 114 -6.07 -0.75 2.03
N ALA A 115 -6.35 0.23 1.18
CA ALA A 115 -5.32 0.99 0.49
C ALA A 115 -5.59 2.48 0.48
N MET A 116 -4.51 3.25 0.60
CA MET A 116 -4.55 4.70 0.44
C MET A 116 -3.31 5.13 -0.35
N ILE A 117 -3.51 5.72 -1.53
CA ILE A 117 -2.43 6.24 -2.37
C ILE A 117 -2.55 7.75 -2.42
N GLU A 118 -1.47 8.46 -2.07
CA GLU A 118 -1.34 9.92 -2.21
C GLU A 118 -2.38 10.77 -1.44
N GLY A 119 -3.10 10.17 -0.51
CA GLY A 119 -4.08 10.86 0.32
C GLY A 119 -5.50 10.27 0.22
N PRO A 120 -6.37 10.62 1.15
CA PRO A 120 -7.73 10.09 1.18
C PRO A 120 -8.56 10.69 0.04
N ALA A 121 -9.27 9.84 -0.71
CA ALA A 121 -10.25 10.24 -1.72
C ALA A 121 -11.55 10.71 -1.06
N PHE A 122 -11.48 11.75 -0.23
CA PHE A 122 -12.62 12.33 0.47
C PHE A 122 -13.21 13.51 -0.28
N TYR A 123 -14.52 13.68 -0.17
CA TYR A 123 -15.25 14.82 -0.70
C TYR A 123 -15.14 16.00 0.28
N PRO A 124 -14.47 17.10 -0.08
CA PRO A 124 -14.23 18.22 0.83
C PRO A 124 -15.49 18.89 1.39
N ALA A 125 -16.58 18.82 0.63
CA ALA A 125 -17.88 19.42 0.99
C ALA A 125 -18.68 18.58 1.99
N LEU A 126 -18.40 17.28 2.07
CA LEU A 126 -19.05 16.37 3.00
C LEU A 126 -18.36 16.42 4.37
N SER A 127 -19.09 16.05 5.41
CA SER A 127 -18.53 15.86 6.76
C SER A 127 -17.66 14.61 6.82
N GLY A 128 -16.86 14.45 7.88
CA GLY A 128 -16.07 13.25 8.10
C GLY A 128 -16.94 11.99 8.15
N LYS A 129 -18.08 12.08 8.85
CA LYS A 129 -19.04 10.97 8.95
C LYS A 129 -19.66 10.60 7.59
N GLU A 130 -20.06 11.59 6.80
CA GLU A 130 -20.63 11.35 5.46
C GLU A 130 -19.60 10.72 4.52
N ASN A 131 -18.36 11.19 4.53
CA ASN A 131 -17.27 10.59 3.75
C ASN A 131 -17.07 9.11 4.10
N LEU A 132 -17.01 8.77 5.39
CA LEU A 132 -16.87 7.38 5.82
C LEU A 132 -18.09 6.53 5.47
N ASN A 133 -19.30 7.10 5.54
CA ASN A 133 -20.50 6.41 5.09
C ASN A 133 -20.47 6.10 3.59
N VAL A 134 -20.01 7.04 2.75
CA VAL A 134 -19.82 6.81 1.32
C VAL A 134 -18.85 5.65 1.09
N LEU A 135 -17.69 5.66 1.75
CA LEU A 135 -16.71 4.58 1.59
C LEU A 135 -17.23 3.24 2.11
N ALA A 136 -17.92 3.23 3.24
CA ALA A 136 -18.53 2.00 3.76
C ALA A 136 -19.56 1.43 2.77
N THR A 137 -20.43 2.28 2.24
CA THR A 137 -21.43 1.87 1.25
C THR A 137 -20.79 1.32 -0.04
N LEU A 138 -19.78 2.00 -0.58
CA LEU A 138 -19.04 1.55 -1.76
C LEU A 138 -18.31 0.22 -1.52
N GLY A 139 -17.80 0.00 -0.31
CA GLY A 139 -17.13 -1.23 0.09
C GLY A 139 -18.09 -2.37 0.51
N GLY A 140 -19.41 -2.13 0.51
CA GLY A 140 -20.39 -3.12 0.99
C GLY A 140 -20.37 -3.33 2.51
N PHE A 141 -19.84 -2.38 3.30
CA PHE A 141 -19.76 -2.45 4.75
C PHE A 141 -20.93 -1.72 5.42
N SER A 142 -21.29 -2.18 6.64
CA SER A 142 -22.26 -1.44 7.47
C SER A 142 -21.72 -0.07 7.89
N THR A 143 -22.60 0.94 7.85
CA THR A 143 -22.32 2.30 8.32
C THR A 143 -22.40 2.43 9.84
N ASP A 144 -22.90 1.43 10.56
CA ASP A 144 -23.10 1.46 12.03
C ASP A 144 -21.79 1.66 12.80
N ARG A 145 -20.67 1.17 12.23
CA ARG A 145 -19.34 1.29 12.82
C ARG A 145 -18.68 2.65 12.66
N VAL A 146 -19.21 3.50 11.79
CA VAL A 146 -18.57 4.78 11.42
C VAL A 146 -18.40 5.70 12.62
N GLN A 147 -19.40 5.78 13.49
CA GLN A 147 -19.30 6.63 14.68
C GLN A 147 -18.19 6.14 15.63
N GLY A 148 -18.12 4.84 15.90
CA GLY A 148 -17.07 4.26 16.75
C GLY A 148 -15.67 4.41 16.15
N LEU A 149 -15.51 4.34 14.83
CA LEU A 149 -14.23 4.60 14.15
C LEU A 149 -13.78 6.06 14.32
N LEU A 150 -14.71 7.01 14.21
CA LEU A 150 -14.42 8.43 14.47
C LEU A 150 -13.97 8.67 15.92
N GLU A 151 -14.62 8.02 16.88
CA GLU A 151 -14.25 8.09 18.30
C GLU A 151 -12.85 7.52 18.54
N GLN A 152 -12.51 6.37 17.94
CA GLN A 152 -11.19 5.74 18.06
C GLN A 152 -10.04 6.66 17.62
N VAL A 153 -10.27 7.50 16.61
CA VAL A 153 -9.26 8.45 16.11
C VAL A 153 -9.40 9.85 16.72
N GLY A 154 -10.22 10.01 17.78
CA GLY A 154 -10.43 11.30 18.47
C GLY A 154 -11.21 12.34 17.66
N LEU A 155 -11.99 11.91 16.67
CA LEU A 155 -12.81 12.77 15.80
C LEU A 155 -14.32 12.60 16.07
N GLY A 156 -14.75 11.95 17.16
CA GLY A 156 -16.15 11.70 17.48
C GLY A 156 -17.01 12.96 17.43
N ASP A 157 -16.60 14.01 18.15
CA ASP A 157 -17.32 15.30 18.22
C ASP A 157 -17.21 16.13 16.91
N ARG A 158 -16.19 15.86 16.10
CA ARG A 158 -15.95 16.55 14.83
C ARG A 158 -16.53 15.83 13.62
N GLY A 159 -17.14 14.66 13.79
CA GLY A 159 -17.69 13.85 12.71
C GLY A 159 -18.68 14.59 11.81
N LYS A 160 -19.35 15.63 12.32
CA LYS A 160 -20.29 16.50 11.58
C LYS A 160 -19.61 17.68 10.87
N SER A 161 -18.33 17.98 11.18
CA SER A 161 -17.59 19.06 10.53
C SER A 161 -17.21 18.68 9.12
N LYS A 162 -17.22 19.65 8.20
CA LYS A 162 -16.81 19.42 6.79
C LYS A 162 -15.36 18.99 6.71
N PHE A 163 -15.05 18.00 5.89
CA PHE A 163 -13.69 17.47 5.75
C PHE A 163 -12.66 18.55 5.43
N LYS A 164 -13.00 19.52 4.58
CA LYS A 164 -12.12 20.66 4.26
C LYS A 164 -11.69 21.51 5.47
N THR A 165 -12.35 21.37 6.61
CA THR A 165 -12.03 22.11 7.85
C THR A 165 -11.17 21.30 8.83
N TYR A 166 -10.83 20.05 8.48
CA TYR A 166 -9.91 19.24 9.27
C TYR A 166 -8.46 19.73 9.01
N SER A 167 -7.68 19.81 10.05
CA SER A 167 -6.25 20.17 9.99
C SER A 167 -5.40 18.97 10.31
#